data_7953ce03f2e1de3ec980f897568dad75
#
_entry.id   7953ce03f2e1de3ec980f897568dad75
#
_cell.length_a   1.000
_cell.length_b   1.000
_cell.length_c   1.000
_cell.angle_alpha   90.00
_cell.angle_beta   90.00
_cell.angle_gamma   90.00
#
_symmetry.space_group_name_H-M   'P 1'
#
loop_
_entity.id
_entity.type
_entity.pdbx_description
1 polymer ?
#
loop_
_entity_poly.entity_id
_entity_poly.type
_entity_poly.pdbx_seq_one_letter_code
_entity_poly.pdbx_strand_id
1 'polypeptide(L)'
;MNAIKKTNYHKTKIACYMGFITQAIAANFAPLLFLKFHSDYHISLGNIALISTFFFFTQLLVDLFCAKFVDHIGYRVCIVASEIFAALGLLGLAFLPDFLPDPFIGIICSVIVYAIGSGLIEVLCSPIIEACPFENKEATMSLLHSFYCWGAVGTILISSLFFLIFGIDSWKWLAVIWAIIPAINTYNFMTCPIESLVDNGSGMEIKDLFSKPFFWVAICLMICSGASELAMAQWASAYAEAALGLSKALGDLAGP
;
A
#
# COMPACT_ATOMS: atom_id res chain seq x y z
N MET A 1 9.66 -32.80 31.33
CA MET A 1 8.48 -31.96 30.98
C MET A 1 9.04 -30.64 30.46
N ASN A 2 9.31 -30.56 29.14
CA ASN A 2 9.87 -29.35 28.52
C ASN A 2 8.75 -28.33 28.45
N ALA A 3 8.91 -27.21 29.16
CA ALA A 3 8.04 -26.06 29.01
C ALA A 3 8.14 -25.57 27.55
N ILE A 4 7.11 -25.82 26.76
CA ILE A 4 6.96 -25.26 25.41
C ILE A 4 6.99 -23.74 25.57
N LYS A 5 8.08 -23.12 25.15
CA LYS A 5 8.24 -21.66 25.18
C LYS A 5 7.14 -21.08 24.30
N LYS A 6 6.09 -20.52 24.92
CA LYS A 6 4.94 -19.95 24.21
C LYS A 6 5.46 -18.84 23.29
N THR A 7 5.48 -19.08 22.00
CA THR A 7 5.95 -18.10 21.01
C THR A 7 5.07 -16.86 21.11
N ASN A 8 5.69 -15.68 21.23
CA ASN A 8 4.96 -14.42 21.36
C ASN A 8 4.74 -13.79 19.98
N TYR A 9 3.52 -13.88 19.46
CA TYR A 9 3.11 -13.32 18.18
C TYR A 9 2.73 -11.83 18.23
N HIS A 10 2.88 -11.16 19.37
CA HIS A 10 2.59 -9.75 19.50
C HIS A 10 3.42 -8.89 18.52
N LYS A 11 4.71 -9.27 18.32
CA LYS A 11 5.60 -8.61 17.36
C LYS A 11 5.11 -8.79 15.91
N THR A 12 4.64 -9.97 15.56
CA THR A 12 4.05 -10.26 14.23
C THR A 12 2.80 -9.42 13.99
N LYS A 13 1.93 -9.32 14.99
CA LYS A 13 0.74 -8.48 14.93
C LYS A 13 1.09 -7.02 14.67
N ILE A 14 2.05 -6.45 15.42
CA ILE A 14 2.50 -5.07 15.23
C ILE A 14 3.12 -4.89 13.83
N ALA A 15 3.95 -5.84 13.38
CA ALA A 15 4.56 -5.76 12.06
C ALA A 15 3.50 -5.74 10.93
N CYS A 16 2.45 -6.57 11.02
CA CYS A 16 1.35 -6.56 10.05
C CYS A 16 0.56 -5.25 10.10
N TYR A 17 0.29 -4.69 11.29
CA TYR A 17 -0.37 -3.39 11.42
C TYR A 17 0.46 -2.25 10.80
N MET A 18 1.77 -2.25 11.04
CA MET A 18 2.69 -1.30 10.40
C MET A 18 2.76 -1.51 8.89
N GLY A 19 2.66 -2.76 8.41
CA GLY A 19 2.56 -3.07 6.98
C GLY A 19 1.35 -2.40 6.34
N PHE A 20 0.17 -2.45 6.96
CA PHE A 20 -1.03 -1.77 6.45
C PHE A 20 -0.89 -0.23 6.48
N ILE A 21 -0.15 0.32 7.44
CA ILE A 21 0.21 1.75 7.40
C ILE A 21 1.15 2.04 6.22
N THR A 22 2.15 1.19 5.96
CA THR A 22 3.03 1.29 4.77
C THR A 22 2.21 1.27 3.48
N GLN A 23 1.26 0.34 3.36
CA GLN A 23 0.35 0.25 2.23
C GLN A 23 -0.47 1.53 2.05
N ALA A 24 -1.02 2.06 3.15
CA ALA A 24 -1.78 3.30 3.14
C ALA A 24 -0.95 4.51 2.68
N ILE A 25 0.31 4.61 3.12
CA ILE A 25 1.25 5.64 2.66
C ILE A 25 1.48 5.51 1.15
N ALA A 26 1.77 4.30 0.67
CA ALA A 26 2.01 4.03 -0.74
C ALA A 26 0.81 4.41 -1.63
N ALA A 27 -0.42 4.13 -1.17
CA ALA A 27 -1.63 4.41 -1.92
C ALA A 27 -2.03 5.90 -1.91
N ASN A 28 -1.76 6.63 -0.82
CA ASN A 28 -2.35 7.96 -0.60
C ASN A 28 -1.35 9.11 -0.72
N PHE A 29 -0.03 8.87 -0.69
CA PHE A 29 0.95 9.96 -0.72
C PHE A 29 1.08 10.62 -2.11
N ALA A 30 1.24 9.84 -3.19
CA ALA A 30 1.39 10.39 -4.55
C ALA A 30 0.17 11.20 -5.02
N PRO A 31 -1.10 10.82 -4.74
CA PRO A 31 -2.27 11.62 -5.07
C PRO A 31 -2.24 13.05 -4.53
N LEU A 32 -1.69 13.27 -3.34
CA LEU A 32 -1.53 14.61 -2.76
C LEU A 32 -0.58 15.50 -3.56
N LEU A 33 0.25 14.91 -4.44
CA LEU A 33 1.26 15.58 -5.23
C LEU A 33 0.87 15.74 -6.71
N PHE A 34 -0.32 15.27 -7.13
CA PHE A 34 -0.71 15.26 -8.55
C PHE A 34 -0.63 16.64 -9.20
N LEU A 35 -1.18 17.68 -8.57
CA LEU A 35 -1.11 19.04 -9.09
C LEU A 35 0.30 19.64 -9.01
N LYS A 36 1.08 19.24 -8.00
CA LYS A 36 2.50 19.59 -7.89
C LYS A 36 3.31 18.99 -9.04
N PHE A 37 3.11 17.72 -9.36
CA PHE A 37 3.75 17.09 -10.50
C PHE A 37 3.33 17.73 -11.84
N HIS A 38 2.05 18.11 -11.95
CA HIS A 38 1.55 18.83 -13.12
C HIS A 38 2.24 20.20 -13.30
N SER A 39 2.34 20.97 -12.21
CA SER A 39 2.92 22.32 -12.26
C SER A 39 4.44 22.32 -12.45
N ASP A 40 5.17 21.51 -11.69
CA ASP A 40 6.63 21.56 -11.65
C ASP A 40 7.30 20.87 -12.84
N TYR A 41 6.75 19.72 -13.22
CA TYR A 41 7.32 18.90 -14.29
C TYR A 41 6.55 19.02 -15.62
N HIS A 42 5.54 19.90 -15.68
CA HIS A 42 4.69 20.11 -16.87
C HIS A 42 4.06 18.81 -17.41
N ILE A 43 3.78 17.84 -16.52
CA ILE A 43 3.17 16.56 -16.85
C ILE A 43 1.68 16.80 -17.12
N SER A 44 1.16 16.33 -18.26
CA SER A 44 -0.27 16.46 -18.59
C SER A 44 -1.16 15.76 -17.58
N LEU A 45 -2.39 16.24 -17.35
CA LEU A 45 -3.35 15.58 -16.45
C LEU A 45 -3.66 14.12 -16.87
N GLY A 46 -3.64 13.84 -18.19
CA GLY A 46 -3.76 12.48 -18.70
C GLY A 46 -2.62 11.57 -18.23
N ASN A 47 -1.39 12.08 -18.24
CA ASN A 47 -0.23 11.32 -17.72
C ASN A 47 -0.26 11.21 -16.19
N ILE A 48 -0.76 12.22 -15.48
CA ILE A 48 -0.98 12.14 -14.03
C ILE A 48 -1.94 10.99 -13.69
N ALA A 49 -3.03 10.81 -14.46
CA ALA A 49 -3.95 9.69 -14.26
C ALA A 49 -3.27 8.31 -14.45
N LEU A 50 -2.24 8.23 -15.29
CA LEU A 50 -1.48 6.99 -15.46
C LEU A 50 -0.70 6.60 -14.20
N ILE A 51 -0.37 7.52 -13.30
CA ILE A 51 0.31 7.22 -12.04
C ILE A 51 -0.55 6.27 -11.21
N SER A 52 -1.82 6.59 -10.98
CA SER A 52 -2.76 5.69 -10.29
C SER A 52 -3.00 4.40 -11.08
N THR A 53 -3.11 4.51 -12.40
CA THR A 53 -3.30 3.33 -13.26
C THR A 53 -2.15 2.34 -13.12
N PHE A 54 -0.89 2.79 -13.19
CA PHE A 54 0.27 1.93 -13.02
C PHE A 54 0.38 1.37 -11.60
N PHE A 55 -0.01 2.16 -10.58
CA PHE A 55 -0.04 1.69 -9.21
C PHE A 55 -0.98 0.48 -9.05
N PHE A 56 -2.25 0.62 -9.40
CA PHE A 56 -3.23 -0.47 -9.24
C PHE A 56 -3.01 -1.63 -10.21
N PHE A 57 -2.55 -1.34 -11.43
CA PHE A 57 -2.21 -2.40 -12.37
C PHE A 57 -1.04 -3.26 -11.88
N THR A 58 -0.03 -2.62 -11.27
CA THR A 58 1.09 -3.32 -10.65
C THR A 58 0.62 -4.19 -9.48
N GLN A 59 -0.28 -3.67 -8.60
CA GLN A 59 -0.86 -4.47 -7.52
C GLN A 59 -1.59 -5.70 -8.08
N LEU A 60 -2.45 -5.54 -9.09
CA LEU A 60 -3.14 -6.65 -9.74
C LEU A 60 -2.16 -7.73 -10.26
N LEU A 61 -1.05 -7.33 -10.87
CA LEU A 61 -0.03 -8.28 -11.32
C LEU A 61 0.65 -8.99 -10.14
N VAL A 62 0.90 -8.28 -9.05
CA VAL A 62 1.47 -8.85 -7.81
C VAL A 62 0.51 -9.85 -7.19
N ASP A 63 -0.79 -9.56 -7.14
CA ASP A 63 -1.81 -10.46 -6.61
C ASP A 63 -1.84 -11.78 -7.38
N LEU A 64 -1.83 -11.69 -8.72
CA LEU A 64 -1.76 -12.86 -9.59
C LEU A 64 -0.47 -13.66 -9.41
N PHE A 65 0.66 -12.97 -9.24
CA PHE A 65 1.95 -13.60 -8.94
C PHE A 65 1.91 -14.30 -7.58
N CYS A 66 1.42 -13.64 -6.55
CA CYS A 66 1.31 -14.19 -5.19
C CYS A 66 0.46 -15.45 -5.15
N ALA A 67 -0.68 -15.46 -5.83
CA ALA A 67 -1.58 -16.60 -5.89
C ALA A 67 -0.90 -17.90 -6.37
N LYS A 68 0.23 -17.78 -7.07
CA LYS A 68 0.95 -18.93 -7.63
C LYS A 68 2.30 -19.21 -6.97
N PHE A 69 3.01 -18.19 -6.54
CA PHE A 69 4.43 -18.32 -6.22
C PHE A 69 4.78 -18.12 -4.74
N VAL A 70 3.93 -17.48 -3.94
CA VAL A 70 4.24 -17.16 -2.53
C VAL A 70 4.52 -18.41 -1.70
N ASP A 71 3.75 -19.48 -1.89
CA ASP A 71 3.94 -20.73 -1.14
C ASP A 71 5.30 -21.39 -1.44
N HIS A 72 5.86 -21.17 -2.63
CA HIS A 72 7.16 -21.71 -3.03
C HIS A 72 8.32 -20.84 -2.56
N ILE A 73 8.16 -19.51 -2.58
CA ILE A 73 9.19 -18.54 -2.17
C ILE A 73 9.27 -18.44 -0.66
N GLY A 74 8.11 -18.53 0.00
CA GLY A 74 7.95 -18.41 1.45
C GLY A 74 7.50 -17.03 1.90
N TYR A 75 6.52 -17.00 2.78
CA TYR A 75 5.87 -15.79 3.29
C TYR A 75 6.83 -14.78 3.90
N ARG A 76 7.84 -15.23 4.66
CA ARG A 76 8.84 -14.34 5.27
C ARG A 76 9.65 -13.58 4.24
N VAL A 77 10.10 -14.26 3.19
CA VAL A 77 10.92 -13.62 2.15
C VAL A 77 10.08 -12.58 1.42
N CYS A 78 8.85 -12.93 1.06
CA CYS A 78 7.94 -12.05 0.34
C CYS A 78 7.56 -10.81 1.17
N ILE A 79 7.23 -10.97 2.47
CA ILE A 79 6.81 -9.84 3.31
C ILE A 79 7.99 -8.93 3.69
N VAL A 80 9.20 -9.46 3.83
CA VAL A 80 10.41 -8.64 4.01
C VAL A 80 10.71 -7.87 2.72
N ALA A 81 10.62 -8.53 1.56
CA ALA A 81 10.83 -7.89 0.27
C ALA A 81 9.81 -6.77 0.02
N SER A 82 8.55 -6.93 0.46
CA SER A 82 7.51 -5.93 0.28
C SER A 82 7.87 -4.59 0.93
N GLU A 83 8.34 -4.63 2.16
CA GLU A 83 8.73 -3.40 2.88
C GLU A 83 9.98 -2.75 2.26
N ILE A 84 10.93 -3.57 1.77
CA ILE A 84 12.11 -3.07 1.05
C ILE A 84 11.67 -2.36 -0.24
N PHE A 85 10.78 -2.96 -1.04
CA PHE A 85 10.26 -2.34 -2.25
C PHE A 85 9.49 -1.05 -1.95
N ALA A 86 8.67 -1.04 -0.88
CA ALA A 86 7.96 0.16 -0.46
C ALA A 86 8.93 1.29 -0.08
N ALA A 87 9.97 0.99 0.72
CA ALA A 87 10.98 1.96 1.11
C ALA A 87 11.77 2.49 -0.09
N LEU A 88 12.25 1.59 -0.96
CA LEU A 88 13.03 1.96 -2.15
C LEU A 88 12.20 2.77 -3.14
N GLY A 89 10.92 2.42 -3.33
CA GLY A 89 10.03 3.16 -4.21
C GLY A 89 9.72 4.58 -3.70
N LEU A 90 9.50 4.74 -2.39
CA LEU A 90 9.31 6.08 -1.78
C LEU A 90 10.59 6.92 -1.86
N LEU A 91 11.78 6.33 -1.63
CA LEU A 91 13.05 7.01 -1.87
C LEU A 91 13.24 7.33 -3.36
N GLY A 92 12.91 6.37 -4.23
CA GLY A 92 12.93 6.59 -5.68
C GLY A 92 12.09 7.78 -6.09
N LEU A 93 10.88 7.91 -5.53
CA LEU A 93 9.99 9.04 -5.82
C LEU A 93 10.64 10.39 -5.45
N ALA A 94 11.42 10.45 -4.37
CA ALA A 94 12.12 11.67 -3.97
C ALA A 94 13.27 12.06 -4.93
N PHE A 95 13.93 11.09 -5.56
CA PHE A 95 15.19 11.34 -6.29
C PHE A 95 15.11 11.08 -7.79
N LEU A 96 14.45 10.00 -8.26
CA LEU A 96 14.45 9.60 -9.67
C LEU A 96 13.90 10.64 -10.63
N PRO A 97 12.88 11.45 -10.29
CA PRO A 97 12.39 12.48 -11.20
C PRO A 97 13.45 13.53 -11.57
N ASP A 98 14.44 13.77 -10.71
CA ASP A 98 15.53 14.71 -10.97
C ASP A 98 16.73 14.06 -11.69
N PHE A 99 16.91 12.74 -11.52
CA PHE A 99 18.03 12.03 -12.12
C PHE A 99 17.76 11.58 -13.56
N LEU A 100 16.51 11.35 -13.91
CA LEU A 100 16.15 10.87 -15.24
C LEU A 100 15.87 12.04 -16.20
N PRO A 101 16.16 11.87 -17.50
CA PRO A 101 15.90 12.89 -18.50
C PRO A 101 14.41 13.28 -18.60
N ASP A 102 13.52 12.33 -18.31
CA ASP A 102 12.08 12.57 -18.22
C ASP A 102 11.60 12.30 -16.78
N PRO A 103 11.20 13.36 -16.03
CA PRO A 103 10.71 13.23 -14.68
C PRO A 103 9.50 12.30 -14.53
N PHE A 104 8.63 12.23 -15.55
CA PHE A 104 7.46 11.36 -15.54
C PHE A 104 7.87 9.86 -15.46
N ILE A 105 8.89 9.48 -16.23
CA ILE A 105 9.43 8.10 -16.16
C ILE A 105 9.98 7.82 -14.77
N GLY A 106 10.65 8.80 -14.14
CA GLY A 106 11.15 8.68 -12.77
C GLY A 106 10.04 8.42 -11.74
N ILE A 107 8.93 9.16 -11.87
CA ILE A 107 7.75 8.98 -11.03
C ILE A 107 7.16 7.59 -11.26
N ILE A 108 6.90 7.19 -12.50
CA ILE A 108 6.30 5.89 -12.83
C ILE A 108 7.16 4.71 -12.34
N CYS A 109 8.47 4.75 -12.56
CA CYS A 109 9.38 3.72 -12.05
C CYS A 109 9.30 3.59 -10.53
N SER A 110 9.30 4.72 -9.83
CA SER A 110 9.18 4.76 -8.36
C SER A 110 7.85 4.20 -7.89
N VAL A 111 6.76 4.58 -8.55
CA VAL A 111 5.39 4.12 -8.28
C VAL A 111 5.29 2.61 -8.46
N ILE A 112 5.80 2.06 -9.56
CA ILE A 112 5.81 0.61 -9.80
C ILE A 112 6.57 -0.10 -8.67
N VAL A 113 7.71 0.41 -8.25
CA VAL A 113 8.52 -0.22 -7.20
C VAL A 113 7.77 -0.26 -5.87
N TYR A 114 7.21 0.86 -5.39
CA TYR A 114 6.46 0.80 -4.14
C TYR A 114 5.08 0.14 -4.28
N ALA A 115 4.48 0.09 -5.48
CA ALA A 115 3.25 -0.65 -5.73
C ALA A 115 3.47 -2.17 -5.63
N ILE A 116 4.64 -2.69 -6.05
CA ILE A 116 5.03 -4.10 -5.79
C ILE A 116 5.04 -4.35 -4.28
N GLY A 117 5.67 -3.46 -3.50
CA GLY A 117 5.67 -3.56 -2.04
C GLY A 117 4.27 -3.56 -1.45
N SER A 118 3.45 -2.61 -1.87
CA SER A 118 2.07 -2.42 -1.41
C SER A 118 1.18 -3.64 -1.70
N GLY A 119 1.22 -4.19 -2.92
CA GLY A 119 0.47 -5.39 -3.29
C GLY A 119 0.90 -6.62 -2.48
N LEU A 120 2.21 -6.83 -2.30
CA LEU A 120 2.70 -7.92 -1.45
C LEU A 120 2.21 -7.79 0.00
N ILE A 121 2.19 -6.59 0.58
CA ILE A 121 1.66 -6.35 1.94
C ILE A 121 0.18 -6.73 2.00
N GLU A 122 -0.61 -6.28 1.02
CA GLU A 122 -2.04 -6.53 0.93
C GLU A 122 -2.37 -8.02 0.97
N VAL A 123 -1.70 -8.80 0.14
CA VAL A 123 -1.95 -10.24 0.02
C VAL A 123 -1.41 -11.04 1.22
N LEU A 124 -0.30 -10.61 1.83
CA LEU A 124 0.41 -11.44 2.81
C LEU A 124 0.03 -11.18 4.26
N CYS A 125 -0.29 -9.95 4.64
CA CYS A 125 -0.52 -9.62 6.06
C CYS A 125 -1.75 -10.34 6.64
N SER A 126 -2.84 -10.44 5.87
CA SER A 126 -4.07 -11.11 6.31
C SER A 126 -3.86 -12.61 6.57
N PRO A 127 -3.27 -13.40 5.64
CA PRO A 127 -2.93 -14.79 5.91
C PRO A 127 -1.94 -14.98 7.07
N ILE A 128 -0.94 -14.11 7.22
CA ILE A 128 0.01 -14.18 8.34
C ILE A 128 -0.71 -14.01 9.68
N ILE A 129 -1.64 -13.06 9.79
CA ILE A 129 -2.47 -12.87 11.00
C ILE A 129 -3.38 -14.07 11.23
N GLU A 130 -4.01 -14.61 10.17
CA GLU A 130 -4.92 -15.76 10.27
C GLU A 130 -4.21 -17.03 10.76
N ALA A 131 -2.97 -17.27 10.34
CA ALA A 131 -2.17 -18.41 10.78
C ALA A 131 -1.72 -18.29 12.25
N CYS A 132 -1.62 -17.09 12.80
CA CYS A 132 -1.20 -16.91 14.18
C CYS A 132 -2.29 -17.36 15.18
N PRO A 133 -1.90 -18.01 16.31
CA PRO A 133 -2.84 -18.51 17.30
C PRO A 133 -3.33 -17.41 18.25
N PHE A 134 -4.00 -16.39 17.71
CA PHE A 134 -4.64 -15.34 18.51
C PHE A 134 -5.97 -15.84 19.11
N GLU A 135 -6.28 -15.42 20.34
CA GLU A 135 -7.51 -15.79 21.03
C GLU A 135 -8.76 -15.22 20.34
N ASN A 136 -8.65 -14.03 19.74
CA ASN A 136 -9.72 -13.38 18.98
C ASN A 136 -9.19 -12.96 17.59
N LYS A 137 -9.22 -13.89 16.65
CA LYS A 137 -8.75 -13.68 15.28
C LYS A 137 -9.58 -12.67 14.53
N GLU A 138 -10.91 -12.71 14.68
CA GLU A 138 -11.83 -11.79 14.00
C GLU A 138 -11.57 -10.33 14.39
N ALA A 139 -11.43 -10.06 15.70
CA ALA A 139 -11.11 -8.71 16.16
C ALA A 139 -9.71 -8.27 15.71
N THR A 140 -8.73 -9.19 15.69
CA THR A 140 -7.37 -8.87 15.22
C THR A 140 -7.36 -8.55 13.74
N MET A 141 -8.13 -9.29 12.94
CA MET A 141 -8.28 -9.05 11.49
C MET A 141 -9.02 -7.73 11.21
N SER A 142 -10.13 -7.47 11.91
CA SER A 142 -10.86 -6.21 11.80
C SER A 142 -9.97 -5.00 12.14
N LEU A 143 -9.17 -5.14 13.20
CA LEU A 143 -8.22 -4.10 13.59
C LEU A 143 -7.10 -3.92 12.56
N LEU A 144 -6.63 -5.00 11.93
CA LEU A 144 -5.64 -4.93 10.84
C LEU A 144 -6.14 -4.01 9.70
N HIS A 145 -7.35 -4.24 9.21
CA HIS A 145 -7.94 -3.38 8.17
C HIS A 145 -8.19 -1.95 8.65
N SER A 146 -8.54 -1.76 9.93
CA SER A 146 -8.68 -0.42 10.51
C SER A 146 -7.36 0.36 10.50
N PHE A 147 -6.22 -0.32 10.63
CA PHE A 147 -4.90 0.32 10.52
C PHE A 147 -4.62 0.86 9.12
N TYR A 148 -5.17 0.27 8.06
CA TYR A 148 -5.11 0.87 6.73
C TYR A 148 -5.86 2.20 6.69
N CYS A 149 -7.11 2.24 7.18
CA CYS A 149 -7.91 3.47 7.21
C CYS A 149 -7.24 4.56 8.04
N TRP A 150 -6.77 4.22 9.24
CA TRP A 150 -6.03 5.18 10.09
C TRP A 150 -4.72 5.61 9.45
N GLY A 151 -4.03 4.70 8.76
CA GLY A 151 -2.83 4.98 7.99
C GLY A 151 -3.11 5.97 6.85
N ALA A 152 -4.23 5.80 6.13
CA ALA A 152 -4.64 6.71 5.06
C ALA A 152 -4.92 8.12 5.60
N VAL A 153 -5.79 8.22 6.61
CA VAL A 153 -6.08 9.50 7.30
C VAL A 153 -4.81 10.12 7.87
N GLY A 154 -3.97 9.32 8.56
CA GLY A 154 -2.70 9.78 9.12
C GLY A 154 -1.74 10.31 8.05
N THR A 155 -1.63 9.61 6.91
CA THR A 155 -0.78 10.03 5.78
C THR A 155 -1.23 11.38 5.24
N ILE A 156 -2.52 11.56 5.03
CA ILE A 156 -3.07 12.80 4.51
C ILE A 156 -2.89 13.95 5.50
N LEU A 157 -3.31 13.77 6.74
CA LEU A 157 -3.21 14.82 7.77
C LEU A 157 -1.78 15.24 8.05
N ILE A 158 -0.86 14.27 8.21
CA ILE A 158 0.55 14.56 8.48
C ILE A 158 1.19 15.22 7.27
N SER A 159 0.89 14.75 6.05
CA SER A 159 1.41 15.35 4.82
C SER A 159 0.89 16.78 4.65
N SER A 160 -0.41 17.01 4.84
CA SER A 160 -1.01 18.35 4.73
C SER A 160 -0.44 19.31 5.78
N LEU A 161 -0.26 18.84 7.03
CA LEU A 161 0.38 19.63 8.08
C LEU A 161 1.84 19.94 7.74
N PHE A 162 2.57 18.98 7.22
CA PHE A 162 3.96 19.16 6.77
C PHE A 162 4.04 20.21 5.66
N PHE A 163 3.16 20.14 4.65
CA PHE A 163 3.10 21.12 3.57
C PHE A 163 2.68 22.51 4.04
N LEU A 164 1.83 22.60 5.05
CA LEU A 164 1.43 23.88 5.65
C LEU A 164 2.61 24.57 6.36
N ILE A 165 3.49 23.80 7.02
CA ILE A 165 4.63 24.32 7.80
C ILE A 165 5.84 24.58 6.89
N PHE A 166 6.20 23.66 6.03
CA PHE A 166 7.44 23.68 5.26
C PHE A 166 7.25 24.04 3.78
N GLY A 167 5.99 24.17 3.34
CA GLY A 167 5.66 24.36 1.92
C GLY A 167 5.66 23.06 1.13
N ILE A 168 4.85 23.03 0.07
CA ILE A 168 4.71 21.85 -0.79
C ILE A 168 6.00 21.50 -1.55
N ASP A 169 6.89 22.46 -1.77
CA ASP A 169 8.19 22.25 -2.42
C ASP A 169 9.10 21.29 -1.63
N SER A 170 8.81 21.11 -0.35
CA SER A 170 9.54 20.19 0.54
C SER A 170 9.05 18.72 0.45
N TRP A 171 8.16 18.39 -0.50
CA TRP A 171 7.54 17.05 -0.60
C TRP A 171 8.56 15.90 -0.70
N LYS A 172 9.73 16.13 -1.30
CA LYS A 172 10.80 15.14 -1.42
C LYS A 172 11.31 14.70 -0.05
N TRP A 173 11.47 15.65 0.87
CA TRP A 173 11.85 15.34 2.25
C TRP A 173 10.79 14.51 2.96
N LEU A 174 9.52 14.81 2.70
CA LEU A 174 8.43 14.03 3.25
C LEU A 174 8.40 12.61 2.69
N ALA A 175 8.68 12.40 1.40
CA ALA A 175 8.83 11.07 0.81
C ALA A 175 9.94 10.25 1.51
N VAL A 176 11.08 10.89 1.82
CA VAL A 176 12.16 10.25 2.59
C VAL A 176 11.71 9.90 4.02
N ILE A 177 10.97 10.79 4.69
CA ILE A 177 10.42 10.53 6.02
C ILE A 177 9.45 9.34 5.98
N TRP A 178 8.55 9.30 5.00
CA TRP A 178 7.62 8.18 4.83
C TRP A 178 8.34 6.85 4.57
N ALA A 179 9.47 6.87 3.87
CA ALA A 179 10.29 5.66 3.61
C ALA A 179 10.91 5.07 4.89
N ILE A 180 11.03 5.82 5.98
CA ILE A 180 11.54 5.32 7.26
C ILE A 180 10.62 4.25 7.85
N ILE A 181 9.30 4.38 7.68
CA ILE A 181 8.32 3.44 8.23
C ILE A 181 8.52 2.03 7.68
N PRO A 182 8.48 1.79 6.36
CA PRO A 182 8.75 0.47 5.80
C PRO A 182 10.19 0.00 6.08
N ALA A 183 11.18 0.90 6.12
CA ALA A 183 12.54 0.52 6.46
C ALA A 183 12.65 -0.07 7.88
N ILE A 184 12.01 0.54 8.87
CA ILE A 184 11.92 0.00 10.24
C ILE A 184 11.12 -1.29 10.26
N ASN A 185 10.01 -1.35 9.52
CA ASN A 185 9.14 -2.53 9.51
C ASN A 185 9.77 -3.73 8.81
N THR A 186 10.70 -3.52 7.86
CA THR A 186 11.57 -4.55 7.32
C THR A 186 12.26 -5.33 8.45
N TYR A 187 12.86 -4.63 9.42
CA TYR A 187 13.52 -5.27 10.57
C TYR A 187 12.51 -6.03 11.45
N ASN A 188 11.30 -5.50 11.62
CA ASN A 188 10.26 -6.18 12.37
C ASN A 188 9.90 -7.52 11.73
N PHE A 189 9.65 -7.57 10.40
CA PHE A 189 9.34 -8.80 9.68
C PHE A 189 10.52 -9.78 9.59
N MET A 190 11.75 -9.31 9.57
CA MET A 190 12.93 -10.18 9.64
C MET A 190 13.01 -10.95 10.96
N THR A 191 12.50 -10.37 12.05
CA THR A 191 12.72 -10.87 13.42
C THR A 191 11.47 -11.38 14.12
N CYS A 192 10.26 -11.12 13.59
CA CYS A 192 9.01 -11.64 14.18
C CYS A 192 8.81 -13.13 13.85
N PRO A 193 8.11 -13.91 14.70
CA PRO A 193 7.71 -15.27 14.37
C PRO A 193 6.59 -15.24 13.31
N ILE A 194 6.75 -15.99 12.21
CA ILE A 194 5.72 -16.21 11.20
C ILE A 194 5.45 -17.70 11.15
N GLU A 195 4.18 -18.09 11.33
CA GLU A 195 3.77 -19.49 11.21
C GLU A 195 3.81 -19.96 9.77
N SER A 196 3.97 -21.28 9.60
CA SER A 196 3.88 -21.90 8.29
C SER A 196 2.42 -21.92 7.86
N LEU A 197 2.14 -21.30 6.71
CA LEU A 197 0.80 -21.21 6.12
C LEU A 197 0.51 -22.36 5.15
N VAL A 198 1.50 -23.20 4.88
CA VAL A 198 1.37 -24.31 3.93
C VAL A 198 0.66 -25.47 4.61
N ASP A 199 -0.66 -25.50 4.52
CA ASP A 199 -1.45 -26.72 4.75
C ASP A 199 -1.41 -27.55 3.46
N ASN A 200 -0.92 -28.78 3.59
CA ASN A 200 -0.81 -29.71 2.47
C ASN A 200 -2.20 -29.99 1.84
N GLY A 201 -2.53 -29.28 0.78
CA GLY A 201 -3.39 -29.82 -0.26
C GLY A 201 -4.90 -29.62 -0.15
N SER A 202 -5.43 -28.59 0.56
CA SER A 202 -6.89 -28.35 0.64
C SER A 202 -7.38 -27.08 -0.09
N GLY A 203 -6.55 -26.44 -0.89
CA GLY A 203 -6.95 -25.26 -1.67
C GLY A 203 -7.82 -25.64 -2.88
N MET A 204 -8.87 -24.83 -3.18
CA MET A 204 -9.64 -24.97 -4.42
C MET A 204 -8.75 -24.56 -5.60
N GLU A 205 -8.73 -25.35 -6.68
CA GLU A 205 -8.02 -24.96 -7.88
C GLU A 205 -8.64 -23.69 -8.49
N ILE A 206 -7.79 -22.81 -9.00
CA ILE A 206 -8.22 -21.53 -9.63
C ILE A 206 -9.27 -21.80 -10.72
N LYS A 207 -9.11 -22.89 -11.47
CA LYS A 207 -10.06 -23.29 -12.53
C LYS A 207 -11.46 -23.58 -11.99
N ASP A 208 -11.55 -24.21 -10.81
CA ASP A 208 -12.83 -24.52 -10.18
C ASP A 208 -13.50 -23.26 -9.64
N LEU A 209 -12.72 -22.29 -9.17
CA LEU A 209 -13.21 -20.98 -8.73
C LEU A 209 -13.88 -20.23 -9.89
N PHE A 210 -13.23 -20.17 -11.06
CA PHE A 210 -13.79 -19.53 -12.27
C PHE A 210 -15.06 -20.22 -12.79
N SER A 211 -15.31 -21.47 -12.44
CA SER A 211 -16.54 -22.20 -12.84
C SER A 211 -17.77 -21.82 -12.01
N LYS A 212 -17.60 -21.11 -10.88
CA LYS A 212 -18.69 -20.75 -9.98
C LYS A 212 -19.34 -19.41 -10.37
N PRO A 213 -20.65 -19.37 -10.68
CA PRO A 213 -21.35 -18.12 -11.02
C PRO A 213 -21.25 -17.06 -9.93
N PHE A 214 -21.30 -17.47 -8.66
CA PHE A 214 -21.17 -16.59 -7.50
C PHE A 214 -19.83 -15.82 -7.49
N PHE A 215 -18.74 -16.43 -7.96
CA PHE A 215 -17.46 -15.79 -8.07
C PHE A 215 -17.52 -14.55 -9.00
N TRP A 216 -18.16 -14.66 -10.14
CA TRP A 216 -18.30 -13.54 -11.08
C TRP A 216 -19.20 -12.41 -10.55
N VAL A 217 -20.28 -12.77 -9.85
CA VAL A 217 -21.12 -11.78 -9.17
C VAL A 217 -20.30 -11.03 -8.10
N ALA A 218 -19.52 -11.74 -7.29
CA ALA A 218 -18.67 -11.14 -6.29
C ALA A 218 -17.62 -10.20 -6.91
N ILE A 219 -16.97 -10.62 -8.03
CA ILE A 219 -16.05 -9.75 -8.78
C ILE A 219 -16.74 -8.47 -9.26
N CYS A 220 -17.91 -8.59 -9.88
CA CYS A 220 -18.66 -7.40 -10.35
C CYS A 220 -18.98 -6.44 -9.21
N LEU A 221 -19.43 -6.95 -8.08
CA LEU A 221 -19.73 -6.13 -6.90
C LEU A 221 -18.47 -5.44 -6.37
N MET A 222 -17.35 -6.16 -6.29
CA MET A 222 -16.07 -5.59 -5.85
C MET A 222 -15.53 -4.53 -6.81
N ILE A 223 -15.67 -4.75 -8.14
CA ILE A 223 -15.27 -3.75 -9.14
C ILE A 223 -16.10 -2.47 -8.96
N CYS A 224 -17.42 -2.58 -8.84
CA CYS A 224 -18.29 -1.42 -8.68
C CYS A 224 -17.99 -0.65 -7.39
N SER A 225 -17.83 -1.35 -6.27
CA SER A 225 -17.52 -0.73 -4.97
C SER A 225 -16.12 -0.10 -4.96
N GLY A 226 -15.10 -0.88 -5.32
CA GLY A 226 -13.71 -0.43 -5.30
C GLY A 226 -13.44 0.70 -6.30
N ALA A 227 -14.02 0.65 -7.50
CA ALA A 227 -13.83 1.73 -8.48
C ALA A 227 -14.41 3.06 -8.00
N SER A 228 -15.57 3.04 -7.36
CA SER A 228 -16.19 4.24 -6.82
C SER A 228 -15.39 4.84 -5.67
N GLU A 229 -14.97 4.01 -4.71
CA GLU A 229 -14.20 4.41 -3.54
C GLU A 229 -12.83 4.96 -3.94
N LEU A 230 -12.09 4.19 -4.75
CA LEU A 230 -10.72 4.54 -5.13
C LEU A 230 -10.65 5.76 -6.07
N ALA A 231 -11.63 5.91 -6.98
CA ALA A 231 -11.67 7.10 -7.84
C ALA A 231 -11.86 8.37 -7.00
N MET A 232 -12.75 8.34 -6.02
CA MET A 232 -12.93 9.46 -5.10
C MET A 232 -11.68 9.71 -4.27
N ALA A 233 -11.14 8.68 -3.60
CA ALA A 233 -9.96 8.81 -2.75
C ALA A 233 -8.74 9.38 -3.51
N GLN A 234 -8.52 8.97 -4.76
CA GLN A 234 -7.37 9.40 -5.55
C GLN A 234 -7.49 10.84 -6.08
N TRP A 235 -8.69 11.28 -6.40
CA TRP A 235 -8.88 12.54 -7.13
C TRP A 235 -9.58 13.64 -6.33
N ALA A 236 -10.17 13.35 -5.17
CA ALA A 236 -10.97 14.32 -4.42
C ALA A 236 -10.18 15.57 -4.03
N SER A 237 -8.95 15.43 -3.53
CA SER A 237 -8.08 16.57 -3.20
C SER A 237 -7.77 17.43 -4.44
N ALA A 238 -7.32 16.80 -5.53
CA ALA A 238 -7.01 17.51 -6.77
C ALA A 238 -8.25 18.19 -7.37
N TYR A 239 -9.41 17.55 -7.32
CA TYR A 239 -10.67 18.13 -7.78
C TYR A 239 -11.11 19.32 -6.92
N ALA A 240 -11.02 19.20 -5.60
CA ALA A 240 -11.38 20.27 -4.67
C ALA A 240 -10.50 21.52 -4.88
N GLU A 241 -9.22 21.33 -5.10
CA GLU A 241 -8.28 22.41 -5.38
C GLU A 241 -8.51 23.04 -6.78
N ALA A 242 -8.56 22.21 -7.84
CA ALA A 242 -8.61 22.68 -9.22
C ALA A 242 -9.99 23.18 -9.66
N ALA A 243 -11.09 22.52 -9.24
CA ALA A 243 -12.45 22.83 -9.67
C ALA A 243 -13.23 23.73 -8.72
N LEU A 244 -12.98 23.59 -7.41
CA LEU A 244 -13.69 24.39 -6.39
C LEU A 244 -12.87 25.57 -5.88
N GLY A 245 -11.60 25.69 -6.28
CA GLY A 245 -10.71 26.77 -5.87
C GLY A 245 -10.37 26.76 -4.36
N LEU A 246 -10.46 25.59 -3.72
CA LEU A 246 -10.09 25.45 -2.31
C LEU A 246 -8.59 25.52 -2.13
N SER A 247 -8.15 25.95 -0.94
CA SER A 247 -6.72 25.85 -0.62
C SER A 247 -6.30 24.38 -0.53
N LYS A 248 -5.02 24.10 -0.82
CA LYS A 248 -4.46 22.75 -0.73
C LYS A 248 -4.85 22.01 0.56
N ALA A 249 -4.69 22.69 1.71
CA ALA A 249 -5.03 22.09 3.00
C ALA A 249 -6.52 21.71 3.13
N LEU A 250 -7.43 22.53 2.60
CA LEU A 250 -8.87 22.21 2.57
C LEU A 250 -9.20 21.14 1.54
N GLY A 251 -8.52 21.14 0.38
CA GLY A 251 -8.65 20.10 -0.62
C GLY A 251 -8.26 18.73 -0.10
N ASP A 252 -7.13 18.65 0.60
CA ASP A 252 -6.63 17.40 1.19
C ASP A 252 -7.56 16.88 2.31
N LEU A 253 -8.18 17.77 3.08
CA LEU A 253 -9.15 17.41 4.13
C LEU A 253 -10.53 17.01 3.59
N ALA A 254 -10.90 17.47 2.38
CA ALA A 254 -12.18 17.18 1.77
C ALA A 254 -12.19 15.84 0.97
N GLY A 255 -11.03 15.26 0.74
CA GLY A 255 -10.85 14.10 -0.12
C GLY A 255 -11.19 12.76 0.51
N PRO A 256 -10.65 12.38 1.64
CA PRO A 256 -10.82 11.03 2.21
C PRO A 256 -12.08 10.85 3.01
#